data_6bb213cf2d8e78e5a8cfe221eec4b1d1
#
_entry.id   6bb213cf2d8e78e5a8cfe221eec4b1d1
#
_cell.length_a   1.000
_cell.length_b   1.000
_cell.length_c   1.000
_cell.angle_alpha   90.00
_cell.angle_beta   90.00
_cell.angle_gamma   90.00
#
_symmetry.space_group_name_H-M   'P 1'
#
loop_
_entity.id
_entity.type
_entity.pdbx_description
1 polymer ?
#
loop_
_entity_poly.entity_id
_entity_poly.type
_entity_poly.pdbx_seq_one_letter_code
_entity_poly.pdbx_strand_id
1 'polypeptide(L)'
;MIAAAWAVFQHYGEAGFLDLNRTMLDISLRLRGGIEAIPGFHVLGDPAMYVWGFASDALDVMAVADAMAERRWHLGRQLTTPPSLHVVLTPIHAPVVDDFLRDLREVADAIGRSGRTGEKRSNYAT
;
A
#
# COMPACT_ATOMS: atom_id res chain seq x y z
N MET A 1 5.63 -16.79 21.56
CA MET A 1 6.10 -15.78 20.58
C MET A 1 7.62 -15.71 20.47
N ILE A 2 8.39 -15.64 21.55
CA ILE A 2 9.86 -15.55 21.51
C ILE A 2 10.50 -16.75 20.81
N ALA A 3 10.05 -17.97 21.09
CA ALA A 3 10.56 -19.19 20.45
C ALA A 3 10.32 -19.20 18.92
N ALA A 4 9.18 -18.71 18.47
CA ALA A 4 8.88 -18.60 17.04
C ALA A 4 9.79 -17.58 16.35
N ALA A 5 10.01 -16.42 16.95
CA ALA A 5 10.93 -15.42 16.43
C ALA A 5 12.35 -15.96 16.37
N TRP A 6 12.80 -16.63 17.43
CA TRP A 6 14.13 -17.27 17.47
C TRP A 6 14.28 -18.32 16.35
N ALA A 7 13.28 -19.19 16.16
CA ALA A 7 13.30 -20.19 15.11
C ALA A 7 13.39 -19.57 13.70
N VAL A 8 12.68 -18.48 13.46
CA VAL A 8 12.72 -17.74 12.20
C VAL A 8 14.11 -17.14 11.97
N PHE A 9 14.72 -16.52 13.01
CA PHE A 9 16.08 -16.01 12.92
C PHE A 9 17.11 -17.10 12.65
N GLN A 10 16.97 -18.27 13.30
CA GLN A 10 17.85 -19.41 13.04
C GLN A 10 17.67 -19.99 11.64
N HIS A 11 16.45 -20.02 11.14
CA HIS A 11 16.15 -20.56 9.82
C HIS A 11 16.70 -19.70 8.69
N TYR A 12 16.47 -18.39 8.74
CA TYR A 12 16.91 -17.48 7.69
C TYR A 12 18.36 -17.03 7.84
N GLY A 13 18.85 -16.89 9.08
CA GLY A 13 20.15 -16.28 9.35
C GLY A 13 20.23 -14.84 8.86
N GLU A 14 21.40 -14.23 8.97
CA GLU A 14 21.63 -12.86 8.52
C GLU A 14 21.44 -12.70 7.01
N ALA A 15 21.99 -13.60 6.22
CA ALA A 15 21.90 -13.55 4.76
C ALA A 15 20.45 -13.65 4.27
N GLY A 16 19.67 -14.58 4.86
CA GLY A 16 18.26 -14.74 4.50
C GLY A 16 17.41 -13.51 4.85
N PHE A 17 17.67 -12.87 6.00
CA PHE A 17 17.00 -11.62 6.36
C PHE A 17 17.40 -10.46 5.44
N LEU A 18 18.64 -10.35 5.04
CA LEU A 18 19.07 -9.34 4.07
C LEU A 18 18.39 -9.53 2.72
N ASP A 19 18.26 -10.76 2.23
CA ASP A 19 17.59 -11.05 0.96
C ASP A 19 16.09 -10.75 1.01
N LEU A 20 15.41 -11.10 2.12
CA LEU A 20 14.02 -10.71 2.33
C LEU A 20 13.83 -9.20 2.32
N ASN A 21 14.70 -8.47 3.03
CA ASN A 21 14.63 -7.01 3.08
C ASN A 21 14.91 -6.36 1.73
N ARG A 22 15.87 -6.88 0.95
CA ARG A 22 16.12 -6.41 -0.43
C ARG A 22 14.89 -6.59 -1.30
N THR A 23 14.25 -7.76 -1.23
CA THR A 23 13.01 -8.04 -1.97
C THR A 23 11.90 -7.07 -1.58
N MET A 24 11.68 -6.85 -0.29
CA MET A 24 10.65 -5.92 0.18
C MET A 24 10.94 -4.47 -0.19
N LEU A 25 12.22 -4.07 -0.17
CA LEU A 25 12.63 -2.74 -0.60
C LEU A 25 12.37 -2.53 -2.10
N ASP A 26 12.72 -3.51 -2.93
CA ASP A 26 12.43 -3.46 -4.36
C ASP A 26 10.92 -3.32 -4.65
N ILE A 27 10.10 -4.13 -4.00
CA ILE A 27 8.63 -4.03 -4.09
C ILE A 27 8.16 -2.63 -3.67
N SER A 28 8.69 -2.12 -2.56
CA SER A 28 8.35 -0.79 -2.03
C SER A 28 8.69 0.32 -3.03
N LEU A 29 9.89 0.31 -3.59
CA LEU A 29 10.33 1.31 -4.56
C LEU A 29 9.51 1.27 -5.85
N ARG A 30 9.23 0.07 -6.37
CA ARG A 30 8.39 -0.10 -7.57
C ARG A 30 6.96 0.39 -7.33
N LEU A 31 6.38 0.04 -6.20
CA LEU A 31 5.01 0.44 -5.86
C LEU A 31 4.90 1.94 -5.63
N ARG A 32 5.85 2.55 -4.90
CA ARG A 32 5.91 4.01 -4.70
C ARG A 32 5.97 4.75 -6.03
N GLY A 33 6.94 4.41 -6.87
CA GLY A 33 7.10 5.03 -8.19
C GLY A 33 5.87 4.85 -9.07
N GLY A 34 5.24 3.68 -9.02
CA GLY A 34 4.00 3.40 -9.75
C GLY A 34 2.80 4.22 -9.27
N ILE A 35 2.66 4.41 -7.96
CA ILE A 35 1.59 5.24 -7.36
C ILE A 35 1.82 6.72 -7.69
N GLU A 36 3.03 7.24 -7.53
CA GLU A 36 3.37 8.63 -7.84
C GLU A 36 3.25 8.97 -9.33
N ALA A 37 3.35 7.96 -10.21
CA ALA A 37 3.09 8.11 -11.64
C ALA A 37 1.59 8.21 -12.00
N ILE A 38 0.68 7.95 -11.06
CA ILE A 38 -0.76 8.12 -11.27
C ILE A 38 -1.13 9.55 -10.86
N PRO A 39 -1.69 10.38 -11.77
CA PRO A 39 -2.04 11.76 -11.45
C PRO A 39 -2.96 11.86 -10.23
N GLY A 40 -2.62 12.76 -9.33
CA GLY A 40 -3.39 13.04 -8.12
C GLY A 40 -2.98 12.24 -6.89
N PHE A 41 -2.17 11.19 -7.00
CA PHE A 41 -1.60 10.50 -5.83
C PHE A 41 -0.20 11.00 -5.49
N HIS A 42 0.11 10.95 -4.21
CA HIS A 42 1.46 11.17 -3.70
C HIS A 42 1.72 10.28 -2.48
N VAL A 43 2.96 9.84 -2.34
CA VAL A 43 3.42 9.09 -1.16
C VAL A 43 3.65 10.06 -0.01
N LEU A 44 3.26 9.67 1.20
CA LEU A 44 3.42 10.49 2.40
C LEU A 44 4.84 10.34 2.97
N GLY A 45 5.53 11.48 3.09
CA GLY A 45 6.89 11.53 3.60
C GLY A 45 7.92 10.89 2.66
N ASP A 46 9.05 10.49 3.23
CA ASP A 46 10.09 9.72 2.54
C ASP A 46 10.34 8.40 3.29
N PRO A 47 9.50 7.39 3.07
CA PRO A 47 9.58 6.13 3.81
C PRO A 47 10.81 5.32 3.41
N ALA A 48 11.65 4.99 4.38
CA ALA A 48 12.81 4.13 4.20
C ALA A 48 12.46 2.63 4.19
N MET A 49 11.26 2.29 4.69
CA MET A 49 10.83 0.91 4.90
C MET A 49 9.63 0.55 4.01
N TYR A 50 9.04 -0.58 4.27
CA TYR A 50 7.96 -1.18 3.48
C TYR A 50 6.57 -1.09 4.15
N VAL A 51 6.43 -0.19 5.12
CA VAL A 51 5.15 0.24 5.70
C VAL A 51 5.05 1.74 5.51
N TRP A 52 4.12 2.18 4.69
CA TRP A 52 3.95 3.60 4.36
C TRP A 52 2.55 3.88 3.82
N GLY A 53 2.24 5.15 3.67
CA GLY A 53 0.94 5.60 3.20
C GLY A 53 1.04 6.50 1.97
N PHE A 54 -0.08 6.63 1.30
CA PHE A 54 -0.25 7.57 0.20
C PHE A 54 -1.61 8.27 0.30
N ALA A 55 -1.68 9.45 -0.25
CA ALA A 55 -2.87 10.29 -0.24
C ALA A 55 -3.13 10.88 -1.62
N SER A 56 -4.22 11.62 -1.73
CA SER A 56 -4.57 12.36 -2.94
C SER A 56 -5.12 13.73 -2.57
N ASP A 57 -4.74 14.75 -3.33
CA ASP A 57 -5.33 16.09 -3.25
C ASP A 57 -6.52 16.26 -4.21
N ALA A 58 -6.68 15.33 -5.15
CA ALA A 58 -7.68 15.40 -6.22
C ALA A 58 -8.81 14.38 -6.09
N LEU A 59 -8.56 13.25 -5.41
CA LEU A 59 -9.47 12.12 -5.33
C LEU A 59 -9.85 11.82 -3.87
N ASP A 60 -11.07 11.39 -3.63
CA ASP A 60 -11.45 10.82 -2.35
C ASP A 60 -10.79 9.42 -2.19
N VAL A 61 -9.75 9.34 -1.38
CA VAL A 61 -9.01 8.10 -1.15
C VAL A 61 -9.86 7.00 -0.50
N MET A 62 -10.94 7.36 0.21
CA MET A 62 -11.87 6.39 0.76
C MET A 62 -12.70 5.73 -0.36
N ALA A 63 -13.13 6.51 -1.35
CA ALA A 63 -13.77 5.97 -2.55
C ALA A 63 -12.84 5.06 -3.36
N VAL A 64 -11.55 5.44 -3.45
CA VAL A 64 -10.53 4.59 -4.06
C VAL A 64 -10.41 3.27 -3.32
N ALA A 65 -10.35 3.30 -1.97
CA ALA A 65 -10.26 2.07 -1.19
C ALA A 65 -11.49 1.17 -1.34
N ASP A 66 -12.70 1.75 -1.45
CA ASP A 66 -13.94 0.99 -1.70
C ASP A 66 -13.89 0.29 -3.06
N ALA A 67 -13.52 1.02 -4.11
CA ALA A 67 -13.43 0.47 -5.46
C ALA A 67 -12.30 -0.57 -5.61
N MET A 68 -11.18 -0.37 -4.91
CA MET A 68 -10.11 -1.38 -4.85
C MET A 68 -10.55 -2.65 -4.10
N ALA A 69 -11.35 -2.51 -3.04
CA ALA A 69 -11.91 -3.66 -2.32
C ALA A 69 -12.88 -4.48 -3.20
N GLU A 70 -13.65 -3.84 -4.07
CA GLU A 70 -14.48 -4.51 -5.08
C GLU A 70 -13.63 -5.39 -6.04
N ARG A 71 -12.36 -5.01 -6.25
CA ARG A 71 -11.37 -5.78 -7.02
C ARG A 71 -10.52 -6.74 -6.17
N ARG A 72 -10.90 -6.92 -4.91
CA ARG A 72 -10.24 -7.81 -3.93
C ARG A 72 -8.87 -7.32 -3.44
N TRP A 73 -8.60 -6.02 -3.55
CA TRP A 73 -7.44 -5.38 -2.95
C TRP A 73 -7.81 -4.73 -1.62
N HIS A 74 -7.13 -5.09 -0.55
CA HIS A 74 -7.33 -4.49 0.76
C HIS A 74 -6.26 -3.43 1.03
N LEU A 75 -6.71 -2.18 1.21
CA LEU A 75 -5.87 -1.06 1.61
C LEU A 75 -6.25 -0.61 3.01
N GLY A 76 -5.25 -0.38 3.83
CA GLY A 76 -5.47 0.20 5.16
C GLY A 76 -5.97 1.63 5.05
N ARG A 77 -7.04 1.95 5.77
CA ARG A 77 -7.67 3.29 5.73
C ARG A 77 -7.32 4.06 6.98
N GLN A 78 -6.86 5.28 6.81
CA GLN A 78 -6.53 6.18 7.90
C GLN A 78 -7.30 7.49 7.74
N LEU A 79 -8.06 7.85 8.77
CA LEU A 79 -8.77 9.14 8.85
C LEU A 79 -7.87 10.20 9.48
N THR A 80 -6.67 10.31 8.97
CA THR A 80 -5.71 11.35 9.34
C THR A 80 -5.99 12.64 8.57
N THR A 81 -5.18 13.64 8.77
CA THR A 81 -5.23 14.88 7.98
C THR A 81 -3.90 15.03 7.25
N PRO A 82 -3.86 14.81 5.93
CA PRO A 82 -4.97 14.37 5.05
C PRO A 82 -5.38 12.91 5.28
N PRO A 83 -6.62 12.50 4.88
CA PRO A 83 -7.00 11.11 4.82
C PRO A 83 -6.07 10.33 3.91
N SER A 84 -5.71 9.11 4.31
CA SER A 84 -4.70 8.34 3.57
C SER A 84 -5.00 6.85 3.53
N LEU A 85 -4.37 6.19 2.57
CA LEU A 85 -4.32 4.75 2.48
C LEU A 85 -2.91 4.28 2.81
N HIS A 86 -2.80 3.18 3.56
CA HIS A 86 -1.49 2.64 3.85
C HIS A 86 -1.36 1.20 3.36
N VAL A 87 -0.14 0.83 3.09
CA VAL A 87 0.27 -0.50 2.66
C VAL A 87 1.28 -1.08 3.65
N VAL A 88 1.19 -2.37 3.83
CA VAL A 88 2.19 -3.18 4.53
C VAL A 88 2.68 -4.22 3.54
N LEU A 89 3.93 -4.12 3.14
CA LEU A 89 4.49 -4.98 2.11
C LEU A 89 5.20 -6.18 2.70
N THR A 90 5.04 -7.30 2.02
CA THR A 90 5.74 -8.55 2.29
C THR A 90 6.21 -9.17 0.97
N PRO A 91 7.12 -10.14 0.97
CA PRO A 91 7.62 -10.75 -0.27
C PRO A 91 6.54 -11.36 -1.16
N ILE A 92 5.40 -11.77 -0.59
CA ILE A 92 4.28 -12.36 -1.33
C ILE A 92 3.67 -11.38 -2.35
N HIS A 93 3.86 -10.07 -2.17
CA HIS A 93 3.31 -9.06 -3.06
C HIS A 93 4.12 -8.87 -4.35
N ALA A 94 5.35 -9.41 -4.44
CA ALA A 94 6.21 -9.24 -5.61
C ALA A 94 5.52 -9.55 -6.95
N PRO A 95 4.80 -10.67 -7.13
CA PRO A 95 4.19 -11.02 -8.41
C PRO A 95 2.95 -10.20 -8.77
N VAL A 96 2.38 -9.45 -7.83
CA VAL A 96 1.08 -8.75 -8.03
C VAL A 96 1.18 -7.23 -8.08
N VAL A 97 2.39 -6.66 -7.98
CA VAL A 97 2.61 -5.20 -7.99
C VAL A 97 2.04 -4.56 -9.26
N ASP A 98 2.31 -5.14 -10.41
CA ASP A 98 1.89 -4.56 -11.69
C ASP A 98 0.37 -4.63 -11.88
N ASP A 99 -0.26 -5.73 -11.44
CA ASP A 99 -1.72 -5.88 -11.45
C ASP A 99 -2.38 -4.87 -10.51
N PHE A 100 -1.83 -4.69 -9.32
CA PHE A 100 -2.30 -3.68 -8.37
C PHE A 100 -2.21 -2.26 -8.94
N LEU A 101 -1.09 -1.90 -9.54
CA LEU A 101 -0.88 -0.57 -10.12
C LEU A 101 -1.79 -0.31 -11.32
N ARG A 102 -2.04 -1.33 -12.15
CA ARG A 102 -3.02 -1.25 -13.24
C ARG A 102 -4.41 -0.98 -12.70
N ASP A 103 -4.87 -1.77 -11.74
CA ASP A 103 -6.18 -1.64 -11.12
C ASP A 103 -6.36 -0.30 -10.41
N LEU A 104 -5.33 0.15 -9.69
CA LEU A 104 -5.34 1.45 -9.01
C LEU A 104 -5.48 2.61 -10.01
N ARG A 105 -4.78 2.55 -11.14
CA ARG A 105 -4.89 3.57 -12.21
C ARG A 105 -6.30 3.62 -12.80
N GLU A 106 -6.86 2.47 -13.13
CA GLU A 106 -8.23 2.39 -13.66
C GLU A 106 -9.27 2.92 -12.66
N VAL A 107 -9.11 2.59 -11.38
CA VAL A 107 -9.96 3.08 -10.30
C VAL A 107 -9.81 4.60 -10.14
N ALA A 108 -8.60 5.12 -10.14
CA ALA A 108 -8.34 6.56 -10.06
C ALA A 108 -9.03 7.33 -11.20
N ASP A 109 -8.92 6.83 -12.42
CA ASP A 109 -9.57 7.42 -13.59
C ASP A 109 -11.10 7.38 -13.47
N ALA A 110 -11.66 6.28 -12.97
CA ALA A 110 -13.11 6.14 -12.79
C ALA A 110 -13.64 7.07 -11.68
N ILE A 111 -12.96 7.16 -10.55
CA ILE A 111 -13.31 8.05 -9.44
C ILE A 111 -13.19 9.52 -9.87
N GLY A 112 -12.11 9.89 -10.57
CA GLY A 112 -11.91 11.23 -11.09
C GLY A 112 -13.03 11.69 -12.03
N ARG A 113 -13.57 10.79 -12.86
CA ARG A 113 -14.69 11.12 -13.75
C ARG A 113 -16.04 11.16 -13.04
N SER A 114 -16.26 10.33 -12.02
CA SER A 114 -17.57 10.20 -11.37
C SER A 114 -17.77 11.14 -10.19
N GLY A 115 -16.67 11.64 -9.58
CA GLY A 115 -16.72 12.40 -8.32
C GLY A 115 -17.25 11.57 -7.13
N ARG A 116 -17.16 10.22 -7.21
CA ARG A 116 -17.63 9.31 -6.15
C ARG A 116 -16.94 9.62 -4.83
N THR A 117 -17.69 9.61 -3.74
CA THR A 117 -17.19 9.68 -2.37
C THR A 117 -17.27 8.32 -1.69
N GLY A 118 -16.32 8.02 -0.82
CA GLY A 118 -16.21 6.75 -0.12
C GLY A 118 -16.74 6.78 1.30
N GLU A 119 -16.84 5.59 1.90
CA GLU A 119 -17.22 5.44 3.30
C GLU A 119 -16.08 5.91 4.21
N LYS A 120 -16.35 6.91 5.03
CA LYS A 120 -15.39 7.44 6.02
C LYS A 120 -15.29 6.48 7.21
N ARG A 121 -14.45 5.49 7.09
CA ARG A 121 -14.11 4.58 8.19
C ARG A 121 -12.59 4.38 8.27
N SER A 122 -12.10 4.15 9.47
CA SER A 122 -10.71 3.73 9.72
C SER A 122 -10.66 2.24 10.03
N ASN A 123 -9.64 1.56 9.54
CA ASN A 123 -9.37 0.17 9.93
C ASN A 123 -8.85 0.07 11.38
N TYR A 124 -8.50 1.20 11.97
CA TYR A 124 -7.96 1.32 13.33
C TYR A 124 -8.87 2.12 14.27
N ALA A 125 -10.14 2.31 13.91
CA ALA A 125 -11.10 2.90 14.82
C ALA A 125 -11.32 1.92 15.98
N THR A 126 -10.93 2.32 17.17
CA THR A 126 -11.27 1.68 18.45
C THR A 126 -12.66 2.11 18.87
#